data_1de56d066636aab7e47de24da3a54b60
#
_entry.id   1de56d066636aab7e47de24da3a54b60
#
_cell.length_a   1.000
_cell.length_b   1.000
_cell.length_c   1.000
_cell.angle_alpha   90.00
_cell.angle_beta   90.00
_cell.angle_gamma   90.00
#
_symmetry.space_group_name_H-M   'P 1'
#
loop_
_entity.id
_entity.type
_entity.pdbx_description
1 polymer ?
#
loop_
_entity_poly.entity_id
_entity_poly.type
_entity_poly.pdbx_seq_one_letter_code
_entity_poly.pdbx_strand_id
1 'polypeptide(L)'
;MRRLDLNLDGGIGNLLFQYSAALKLQNHFEFKVSLKELSPGLIKRLEKYVGEIEFSTSRFRSSSHFAQTSNLGRLTTKWEPSFSPCETHYSIRVRFLKGYFQHPSWYQDSLELVLKKLDTHRESASLHMPRNLTAIHLRRSDYVRLGWDLPMSYYDKALAIDSNINQGPIAVFSDDQMIVDLFEQRLSAAGLTIHNNADSVASSAFNDFFTIANAQRVIMSNSTFCWWAVKLAQSSNSEVVAYCPSTWLPDQKSNVLIDSTWIKA
;
A
#
# COMPACT_ATOMS: atom_id res chain seq x y z
N MET A 1 -2.11 -7.24 -30.58
CA MET A 1 -1.94 -6.87 -29.17
C MET A 1 -1.45 -8.11 -28.41
N ARG A 2 -0.32 -8.01 -27.76
CA ARG A 2 0.29 -9.12 -27.03
C ARG A 2 -0.37 -9.28 -25.67
N ARG A 3 -0.67 -10.51 -25.25
CA ARG A 3 -1.29 -10.79 -23.94
C ARG A 3 -0.25 -11.01 -22.87
N LEU A 4 -0.47 -10.42 -21.70
CA LEU A 4 0.37 -10.54 -20.51
C LEU A 4 -0.50 -10.78 -19.27
N ASP A 5 -0.19 -11.81 -18.51
CA ASP A 5 -0.89 -12.13 -17.26
C ASP A 5 -0.05 -11.63 -16.08
N LEU A 6 -0.59 -10.68 -15.29
CA LEU A 6 0.05 -10.14 -14.10
C LEU A 6 -0.50 -10.85 -12.87
N ASN A 7 0.39 -11.42 -12.06
CA ASN A 7 0.01 -12.15 -10.86
C ASN A 7 -0.17 -11.20 -9.68
N LEU A 8 -1.35 -11.26 -9.05
CA LEU A 8 -1.68 -10.52 -7.82
C LEU A 8 -1.28 -11.33 -6.59
N ASP A 9 -0.62 -10.67 -5.63
CA ASP A 9 -0.17 -11.27 -4.38
C ASP A 9 -0.02 -10.23 -3.27
N GLY A 10 -0.16 -10.66 -2.01
CA GLY A 10 0.09 -9.83 -0.84
C GLY A 10 -1.10 -9.00 -0.34
N GLY A 11 -0.81 -8.00 0.49
CA GLY A 11 -1.78 -7.07 1.07
C GLY A 11 -2.25 -5.99 0.08
N ILE A 12 -3.27 -5.21 0.49
CA ILE A 12 -3.87 -4.20 -0.38
C ILE A 12 -2.87 -3.19 -0.94
N GLY A 13 -1.89 -2.74 -0.16
CA GLY A 13 -0.86 -1.82 -0.66
C GLY A 13 -0.06 -2.41 -1.82
N ASN A 14 0.28 -3.69 -1.76
CA ASN A 14 0.95 -4.39 -2.86
C ASN A 14 0.00 -4.58 -4.06
N LEU A 15 -1.28 -4.89 -3.81
CA LEU A 15 -2.28 -5.02 -4.88
C LEU A 15 -2.47 -3.70 -5.64
N LEU A 16 -2.42 -2.55 -4.97
CA LEU A 16 -2.51 -1.24 -5.60
C LEU A 16 -1.30 -0.94 -6.51
N PHE A 17 -0.09 -1.29 -6.09
CA PHE A 17 1.10 -1.20 -6.95
C PHE A 17 1.00 -2.13 -8.16
N GLN A 18 0.54 -3.36 -7.96
CA GLN A 18 0.32 -4.33 -9.04
C GLN A 18 -0.76 -3.85 -10.02
N TYR A 19 -1.82 -3.24 -9.53
CA TYR A 19 -2.86 -2.64 -10.34
C TYR A 19 -2.33 -1.46 -11.17
N SER A 20 -1.53 -0.57 -10.53
CA SER A 20 -0.86 0.53 -11.22
C SER A 20 0.06 0.04 -12.35
N ALA A 21 0.82 -1.03 -12.10
CA ALA A 21 1.68 -1.65 -13.11
C ALA A 21 0.86 -2.23 -14.27
N ALA A 22 -0.30 -2.85 -13.98
CA ALA A 22 -1.20 -3.38 -15.02
C ALA A 22 -1.73 -2.25 -15.91
N LEU A 23 -2.16 -1.12 -15.33
CA LEU A 23 -2.60 0.07 -16.05
C LEU A 23 -1.48 0.61 -16.96
N LYS A 24 -0.26 0.73 -16.43
CA LYS A 24 0.90 1.16 -17.22
C LYS A 24 1.16 0.23 -18.41
N LEU A 25 1.22 -1.07 -18.17
CA LEU A 25 1.47 -2.05 -19.21
C LEU A 25 0.40 -2.03 -20.31
N GLN A 26 -0.86 -1.78 -19.97
CA GLN A 26 -1.94 -1.68 -20.93
C GLN A 26 -1.89 -0.37 -21.72
N ASN A 27 -1.67 0.76 -21.04
CA ASN A 27 -1.80 2.08 -21.64
C ASN A 27 -0.54 2.53 -22.40
N HIS A 28 0.64 2.18 -21.92
CA HIS A 28 1.91 2.65 -22.50
C HIS A 28 2.61 1.62 -23.39
N PHE A 29 2.36 0.33 -23.19
CA PHE A 29 3.01 -0.73 -23.95
C PHE A 29 2.05 -1.55 -24.81
N GLU A 30 0.77 -1.16 -24.88
CA GLU A 30 -0.27 -1.81 -25.69
C GLU A 30 -0.40 -3.32 -25.43
N PHE A 31 -0.12 -3.77 -24.19
CA PHE A 31 -0.39 -5.15 -23.81
C PHE A 31 -1.89 -5.35 -23.51
N LYS A 32 -2.43 -6.50 -23.90
CA LYS A 32 -3.68 -6.98 -23.32
C LYS A 32 -3.38 -7.64 -21.98
N VAL A 33 -3.55 -6.88 -20.90
CA VAL A 33 -3.25 -7.35 -19.55
C VAL A 33 -4.43 -8.14 -18.96
N SER A 34 -4.12 -9.21 -18.24
CA SER A 34 -5.07 -9.95 -17.41
C SER A 34 -4.52 -10.06 -16.00
N LEU A 35 -5.37 -9.88 -14.98
CA LEU A 35 -4.99 -10.05 -13.57
C LEU A 35 -5.26 -11.50 -13.13
N LYS A 36 -4.28 -12.11 -12.49
CA LYS A 36 -4.33 -13.48 -11.98
C LYS A 36 -4.11 -13.49 -10.46
N GLU A 37 -5.15 -13.80 -9.69
CA GLU A 37 -4.98 -13.94 -8.24
C GLU A 37 -4.26 -15.24 -7.88
N LEU A 38 -3.18 -15.14 -7.09
CA LEU A 38 -2.45 -16.30 -6.57
C LEU A 38 -3.18 -16.94 -5.38
N SER A 39 -3.92 -16.12 -4.61
CA SER A 39 -4.76 -16.58 -3.51
C SER A 39 -6.20 -16.13 -3.73
N PRO A 40 -7.22 -16.91 -3.32
CA PRO A 40 -8.62 -16.53 -3.50
C PRO A 40 -8.98 -15.19 -2.84
N GLY A 41 -9.75 -14.37 -3.53
CA GLY A 41 -10.31 -13.12 -2.99
C GLY A 41 -9.44 -11.88 -3.11
N LEU A 42 -8.24 -11.96 -3.72
CA LEU A 42 -7.39 -10.79 -3.93
C LEU A 42 -8.03 -9.77 -4.89
N ILE A 43 -8.69 -10.25 -5.94
CA ILE A 43 -9.42 -9.40 -6.88
C ILE A 43 -10.55 -8.67 -6.16
N LYS A 44 -11.41 -9.38 -5.42
CA LYS A 44 -12.48 -8.76 -4.63
C LYS A 44 -11.96 -7.77 -3.59
N ARG A 45 -10.81 -8.06 -2.98
CA ARG A 45 -10.15 -7.14 -2.06
C ARG A 45 -9.72 -5.86 -2.77
N LEU A 46 -9.14 -5.96 -3.96
CA LEU A 46 -8.74 -4.81 -4.76
C LEU A 46 -9.96 -4.00 -5.20
N GLU A 47 -11.01 -4.66 -5.73
CA GLU A 47 -12.26 -4.01 -6.15
C GLU A 47 -12.95 -3.23 -5.03
N LYS A 48 -12.83 -3.67 -3.79
CA LYS A 48 -13.36 -2.94 -2.62
C LYS A 48 -12.75 -1.54 -2.48
N TYR A 49 -11.53 -1.33 -2.98
CA TYR A 49 -10.81 -0.05 -2.87
C TYR A 49 -10.86 0.78 -4.14
N VAL A 50 -10.82 0.15 -5.31
CA VAL A 50 -10.73 0.87 -6.60
C VAL A 50 -12.01 0.78 -7.43
N GLY A 51 -13.05 0.12 -6.93
CA GLY A 51 -14.27 -0.16 -7.70
C GLY A 51 -14.04 -1.21 -8.77
N GLU A 52 -14.88 -1.18 -9.82
CA GLU A 52 -14.81 -2.13 -10.91
C GLU A 52 -13.46 -2.12 -11.62
N ILE A 53 -12.92 -3.32 -11.87
CA ILE A 53 -11.65 -3.54 -12.54
C ILE A 53 -11.89 -3.84 -14.02
N GLU A 54 -11.33 -3.00 -14.90
CA GLU A 54 -11.48 -3.09 -16.37
C GLU A 54 -10.60 -4.18 -17.02
N PHE A 55 -9.97 -5.03 -16.24
CA PHE A 55 -9.12 -6.12 -16.71
C PHE A 55 -9.87 -7.45 -16.71
N SER A 56 -9.52 -8.35 -17.62
CA SER A 56 -9.96 -9.74 -17.49
C SER A 56 -9.29 -10.36 -16.25
N THR A 57 -10.08 -10.95 -15.38
CA THR A 57 -9.64 -11.52 -14.11
C THR A 57 -9.79 -13.03 -14.11
N SER A 58 -8.92 -13.76 -13.43
CA SER A 58 -9.08 -15.19 -13.17
C SER A 58 -8.16 -15.66 -12.05
N ARG A 59 -8.43 -16.86 -11.53
CA ARG A 59 -7.53 -17.52 -10.60
C ARG A 59 -6.31 -18.07 -11.32
N PHE A 60 -5.13 -17.93 -10.71
CA PHE A 60 -3.96 -18.66 -11.13
C PHE A 60 -4.16 -20.14 -10.80
N ARG A 61 -4.35 -20.97 -11.80
CA ARG A 61 -4.31 -22.41 -11.61
C ARG A 61 -2.86 -22.84 -11.75
N SER A 62 -2.22 -23.24 -10.65
CA SER A 62 -0.97 -23.97 -10.70
C SER A 62 -1.25 -25.30 -11.40
N SER A 63 -1.15 -25.33 -12.70
CA SER A 63 -1.18 -26.59 -13.42
C SER A 63 0.23 -27.15 -13.38
N SER A 64 0.41 -28.22 -12.63
CA SER A 64 1.52 -29.18 -12.81
C SER A 64 1.62 -29.70 -14.26
N HIS A 65 0.70 -29.32 -15.14
CA HIS A 65 0.63 -29.61 -16.56
C HIS A 65 1.41 -28.66 -17.48
N PHE A 66 2.02 -27.58 -16.96
CA PHE A 66 2.86 -26.71 -17.81
C PHE A 66 4.21 -27.31 -18.18
N ALA A 67 4.54 -28.51 -17.68
CA ALA A 67 5.78 -29.23 -18.00
C ALA A 67 5.69 -30.13 -19.28
N GLN A 68 4.51 -30.30 -19.82
CA GLN A 68 4.34 -31.21 -20.97
C GLN A 68 3.36 -30.63 -21.98
N THR A 69 3.80 -29.81 -22.91
CA THR A 69 3.24 -29.84 -24.27
C THR A 69 4.05 -28.95 -25.20
N SER A 70 4.54 -29.56 -26.27
CA SER A 70 4.81 -29.00 -27.58
C SER A 70 6.03 -28.08 -27.78
N ASN A 71 6.70 -28.29 -28.90
CA ASN A 71 7.82 -27.58 -29.52
C ASN A 71 7.58 -26.10 -29.87
N LEU A 72 6.52 -25.49 -29.41
CA LEU A 72 6.27 -24.06 -29.41
C LEU A 72 6.88 -23.48 -28.12
N GLY A 73 7.95 -22.75 -28.23
CA GLY A 73 8.81 -22.22 -27.18
C GLY A 73 8.09 -21.94 -25.85
N ARG A 74 8.61 -22.52 -24.75
CA ARG A 74 8.02 -22.45 -23.40
C ARG A 74 7.71 -21.01 -23.05
N LEU A 75 6.44 -20.70 -22.73
CA LEU A 75 6.04 -19.45 -22.12
C LEU A 75 6.67 -19.35 -20.74
N THR A 76 7.23 -18.20 -20.40
CA THR A 76 7.98 -18.00 -19.16
C THR A 76 7.26 -17.04 -18.21
N THR A 77 7.49 -17.28 -16.92
CA THR A 77 7.21 -16.28 -15.87
C THR A 77 8.45 -15.43 -15.68
N LYS A 78 8.29 -14.10 -15.70
CA LYS A 78 9.32 -13.18 -15.30
C LYS A 78 9.00 -12.65 -13.92
N TRP A 79 9.96 -12.77 -13.01
CA TRP A 79 9.93 -12.12 -11.70
C TRP A 79 10.55 -10.72 -11.82
N GLU A 80 9.79 -9.70 -11.40
CA GLU A 80 10.31 -8.35 -11.29
C GLU A 80 10.64 -8.05 -9.83
N PRO A 81 11.90 -7.73 -9.51
CA PRO A 81 12.25 -7.29 -8.17
C PRO A 81 11.46 -6.03 -7.78
N SER A 82 11.01 -5.94 -6.54
CA SER A 82 10.05 -4.93 -6.09
C SER A 82 10.47 -3.49 -6.38
N PHE A 83 11.76 -3.20 -6.26
CA PHE A 83 12.31 -1.84 -6.39
C PHE A 83 13.14 -1.65 -7.66
N SER A 84 12.99 -2.53 -8.65
CA SER A 84 13.67 -2.40 -9.94
C SER A 84 12.83 -1.57 -10.91
N PRO A 85 13.48 -0.75 -11.76
CA PRO A 85 12.79 0.01 -12.81
C PRO A 85 11.99 -0.89 -13.75
N CYS A 86 10.92 -0.32 -14.31
CA CYS A 86 10.14 -0.97 -15.35
C CYS A 86 11.01 -1.21 -16.59
N GLU A 87 11.05 -2.45 -17.06
CA GLU A 87 11.65 -2.74 -18.35
C GLU A 87 10.73 -2.33 -19.50
N THR A 88 11.31 -1.76 -20.54
CA THR A 88 10.56 -1.32 -21.73
C THR A 88 10.34 -2.45 -22.73
N HIS A 89 11.09 -3.55 -22.62
CA HIS A 89 11.04 -4.65 -23.57
C HIS A 89 10.99 -6.00 -22.86
N TYR A 90 9.95 -6.76 -23.15
CA TYR A 90 9.81 -8.13 -22.69
C TYR A 90 10.02 -9.11 -23.85
N SER A 91 10.78 -10.18 -23.62
CA SER A 91 10.89 -11.28 -24.57
C SER A 91 9.50 -11.78 -24.97
N ILE A 92 9.31 -12.15 -26.24
CA ILE A 92 8.06 -12.73 -26.75
C ILE A 92 7.57 -13.96 -25.96
N ARG A 93 8.48 -14.62 -25.26
CA ARG A 93 8.19 -15.79 -24.43
C ARG A 93 7.63 -15.43 -23.03
N VAL A 94 7.80 -14.20 -22.56
CA VAL A 94 7.26 -13.77 -21.26
C VAL A 94 5.75 -13.66 -21.39
N ARG A 95 5.04 -14.48 -20.63
CA ARG A 95 3.59 -14.53 -20.57
C ARG A 95 3.06 -14.11 -19.22
N PHE A 96 3.81 -14.38 -18.17
CA PHE A 96 3.42 -14.09 -16.78
C PHE A 96 4.42 -13.13 -16.17
N LEU A 97 3.91 -12.10 -15.50
CA LEU A 97 4.68 -11.21 -14.65
C LEU A 97 4.31 -11.43 -13.19
N LYS A 98 5.33 -11.49 -12.33
CA LYS A 98 5.18 -11.58 -10.89
C LYS A 98 6.11 -10.57 -10.22
N GLY A 99 5.60 -9.80 -9.27
CA GLY A 99 6.35 -8.81 -8.51
C GLY A 99 5.42 -7.86 -7.77
N TYR A 100 6.01 -6.93 -7.00
CA TYR A 100 5.25 -5.88 -6.32
C TYR A 100 5.30 -4.53 -7.01
N PHE A 101 6.20 -4.35 -7.98
CA PHE A 101 6.25 -3.18 -8.88
C PHE A 101 6.29 -1.83 -8.13
N GLN A 102 7.12 -1.75 -7.10
CA GLN A 102 7.18 -0.61 -6.17
C GLN A 102 8.17 0.49 -6.59
N HIS A 103 8.84 0.36 -7.71
CA HIS A 103 9.66 1.43 -8.27
C HIS A 103 8.77 2.49 -8.96
N PRO A 104 9.06 3.80 -8.85
CA PRO A 104 8.24 4.87 -9.44
C PRO A 104 7.93 4.68 -10.93
N SER A 105 8.87 4.17 -11.71
CA SER A 105 8.65 3.88 -13.12
C SER A 105 7.53 2.86 -13.42
N TRP A 106 7.03 2.15 -12.42
CA TRP A 106 5.89 1.23 -12.58
C TRP A 106 4.54 1.89 -12.33
N TYR A 107 4.47 2.84 -11.40
CA TYR A 107 3.20 3.37 -10.91
C TYR A 107 2.97 4.85 -11.19
N GLN A 108 4.03 5.63 -11.42
CA GLN A 108 3.94 7.10 -11.48
C GLN A 108 2.94 7.59 -12.53
N ASP A 109 2.93 6.99 -13.73
CA ASP A 109 2.03 7.40 -14.83
C ASP A 109 0.55 7.06 -14.57
N SER A 110 0.27 6.12 -13.67
CA SER A 110 -1.10 5.69 -13.31
C SER A 110 -1.50 6.12 -11.90
N LEU A 111 -0.60 6.77 -11.16
CA LEU A 111 -0.81 7.14 -9.75
C LEU A 111 -2.07 7.98 -9.57
N GLU A 112 -2.22 9.04 -10.34
CA GLU A 112 -3.39 9.93 -10.27
C GLU A 112 -4.71 9.19 -10.53
N LEU A 113 -4.73 8.31 -11.53
CA LEU A 113 -5.92 7.49 -11.84
C LEU A 113 -6.28 6.57 -10.68
N VAL A 114 -5.30 5.91 -10.07
CA VAL A 114 -5.53 5.03 -8.91
C VAL A 114 -6.00 5.84 -7.71
N LEU A 115 -5.39 6.99 -7.42
CA LEU A 115 -5.81 7.88 -6.33
C LEU A 115 -7.25 8.38 -6.55
N LYS A 116 -7.63 8.76 -7.77
CA LYS A 116 -9.00 9.15 -8.10
C LYS A 116 -10.00 8.01 -7.85
N LYS A 117 -9.65 6.77 -8.23
CA LYS A 117 -10.49 5.60 -7.93
C LYS A 117 -10.63 5.36 -6.42
N LEU A 118 -9.55 5.47 -5.66
CA LEU A 118 -9.58 5.38 -4.20
C LEU A 118 -10.46 6.47 -3.57
N ASP A 119 -10.37 7.70 -4.07
CA ASP A 119 -11.12 8.86 -3.54
C ASP A 119 -12.63 8.69 -3.64
N THR A 120 -13.15 7.95 -4.63
CA THR A 120 -14.57 7.64 -4.74
C THR A 120 -15.14 6.88 -3.54
N HIS A 121 -14.30 6.19 -2.79
CA HIS A 121 -14.69 5.43 -1.59
C HIS A 121 -14.38 6.15 -0.27
N ARG A 122 -13.69 7.28 -0.33
CA ARG A 122 -13.24 8.04 0.83
C ARG A 122 -14.40 8.65 1.62
N GLU A 123 -15.39 9.21 0.94
CA GLU A 123 -16.54 9.86 1.58
C GLU A 123 -17.38 8.87 2.39
N SER A 124 -17.49 7.62 1.94
CA SER A 124 -18.24 6.58 2.65
C SER A 124 -17.58 6.15 3.97
N ALA A 125 -16.27 6.36 4.12
CA ALA A 125 -15.50 6.03 5.32
C ALA A 125 -15.32 7.24 6.27
N SER A 126 -15.64 8.46 5.84
CA SER A 126 -15.29 9.70 6.55
C SER A 126 -16.36 10.20 7.53
N LEU A 127 -17.36 9.42 7.87
CA LEU A 127 -18.39 9.79 8.83
C LEU A 127 -17.77 10.13 10.20
N HIS A 128 -17.75 11.43 10.54
CA HIS A 128 -17.35 11.97 11.86
C HIS A 128 -15.86 11.95 12.22
N MET A 129 -14.97 12.14 11.22
CA MET A 129 -13.54 12.27 11.52
C MET A 129 -13.25 13.60 12.27
N PRO A 130 -12.49 13.56 13.38
CA PRO A 130 -12.09 14.77 14.08
C PRO A 130 -11.20 15.66 13.20
N ARG A 131 -11.36 16.96 13.32
CA ARG A 131 -10.39 17.91 12.75
C ARG A 131 -9.03 17.74 13.43
N ASN A 132 -7.96 17.95 12.70
CA ASN A 132 -6.57 17.83 13.18
C ASN A 132 -6.18 16.42 13.68
N LEU A 133 -6.83 15.36 13.15
CA LEU A 133 -6.46 13.99 13.49
C LEU A 133 -5.01 13.71 13.12
N THR A 134 -4.27 13.13 14.05
CA THR A 134 -2.97 12.49 13.80
C THR A 134 -3.15 10.99 13.76
N ALA A 135 -2.84 10.36 12.64
CA ALA A 135 -2.85 8.91 12.49
C ALA A 135 -1.43 8.35 12.70
N ILE A 136 -1.29 7.32 13.53
CA ILE A 136 -0.04 6.60 13.73
C ILE A 136 -0.24 5.17 13.27
N HIS A 137 0.54 4.75 12.29
CA HIS A 137 0.48 3.39 11.75
C HIS A 137 1.72 2.58 12.14
N LEU A 138 1.49 1.46 12.83
CA LEU A 138 2.53 0.49 13.20
C LEU A 138 2.35 -0.78 12.37
N ARG A 139 3.42 -1.23 11.70
CA ARG A 139 3.43 -2.52 11.02
C ARG A 139 4.22 -3.53 11.84
N ARG A 140 3.56 -4.63 12.24
CA ARG A 140 4.12 -5.62 13.14
C ARG A 140 4.14 -7.03 12.52
N SER A 141 3.14 -7.79 12.68
CA SER A 141 2.92 -9.18 12.21
C SER A 141 4.15 -9.86 11.57
N ASP A 142 4.17 -9.93 10.25
CA ASP A 142 5.25 -10.51 9.46
C ASP A 142 6.56 -9.69 9.54
N TYR A 143 6.50 -8.37 9.77
CA TYR A 143 7.67 -7.49 9.82
C TYR A 143 8.55 -7.78 11.04
N VAL A 144 7.98 -8.09 12.20
CA VAL A 144 8.74 -8.50 13.39
C VAL A 144 9.57 -9.76 13.09
N ARG A 145 8.95 -10.75 12.45
CA ARG A 145 9.63 -11.99 12.05
C ARG A 145 10.74 -11.77 11.03
N LEU A 146 10.58 -10.78 10.16
CA LEU A 146 11.54 -10.42 9.12
C LEU A 146 12.61 -9.43 9.61
N GLY A 147 12.48 -8.87 10.81
CA GLY A 147 13.37 -7.83 11.33
C GLY A 147 13.21 -6.49 10.55
N TRP A 148 12.01 -6.21 10.04
CA TRP A 148 11.69 -5.00 9.27
C TRP A 148 10.81 -4.02 10.04
N ASP A 149 10.36 -4.39 11.23
CA ASP A 149 9.55 -3.52 12.07
C ASP A 149 10.36 -2.32 12.57
N LEU A 150 9.71 -1.17 12.65
CA LEU A 150 10.37 0.06 13.10
C LEU A 150 10.47 0.06 14.63
N PRO A 151 11.60 0.50 15.20
CA PRO A 151 11.77 0.62 16.65
C PRO A 151 10.84 1.72 17.21
N MET A 152 10.43 1.58 18.47
CA MET A 152 9.57 2.57 19.12
C MET A 152 10.20 3.96 19.17
N SER A 153 11.54 4.03 19.23
CA SER A 153 12.28 5.30 19.18
C SER A 153 12.05 6.12 17.91
N TYR A 154 11.67 5.47 16.79
CA TYR A 154 11.26 6.18 15.57
C TYR A 154 9.96 6.96 15.83
N TYR A 155 8.96 6.31 16.41
CA TYR A 155 7.67 6.95 16.71
C TYR A 155 7.82 8.07 17.75
N ASP A 156 8.70 7.88 18.74
CA ASP A 156 9.01 8.90 19.74
C ASP A 156 9.65 10.15 19.11
N LYS A 157 10.58 9.95 18.19
CA LYS A 157 11.18 11.06 17.45
C LYS A 157 10.15 11.77 16.58
N ALA A 158 9.32 11.03 15.84
CA ALA A 158 8.27 11.62 15.00
C ALA A 158 7.29 12.46 15.83
N LEU A 159 6.87 11.97 17.00
CA LEU A 159 6.02 12.70 17.95
C LEU A 159 6.70 13.97 18.49
N ALA A 160 8.01 13.96 18.64
CA ALA A 160 8.78 15.09 19.17
C ALA A 160 9.07 16.20 18.13
N ILE A 161 9.04 15.89 16.84
CA ILE A 161 9.37 16.83 15.76
C ILE A 161 8.31 17.95 15.64
N ASP A 162 7.04 17.64 15.82
CA ASP A 162 5.94 18.59 15.60
C ASP A 162 5.15 18.80 16.89
N SER A 163 5.31 19.97 17.50
CA SER A 163 4.55 20.39 18.67
C SER A 163 3.02 20.47 18.43
N ASN A 164 2.58 20.54 17.17
CA ASN A 164 1.17 20.58 16.82
C ASN A 164 0.49 19.20 16.84
N ILE A 165 1.25 18.11 16.95
CA ILE A 165 0.68 16.76 17.13
C ILE A 165 -0.24 16.71 18.36
N ASN A 166 0.09 17.48 19.40
CA ASN A 166 -0.67 17.54 20.65
C ASN A 166 -1.95 18.40 20.56
N GLN A 167 -2.20 19.07 19.44
CA GLN A 167 -3.36 19.96 19.26
C GLN A 167 -4.62 19.23 18.76
N GLY A 168 -4.54 17.94 18.48
CA GLY A 168 -5.64 17.13 17.99
C GLY A 168 -5.63 15.72 18.57
N PRO A 169 -6.69 14.95 18.34
CA PRO A 169 -6.73 13.56 18.74
C PRO A 169 -5.77 12.70 17.91
N ILE A 170 -5.33 11.61 18.53
CA ILE A 170 -4.42 10.62 17.91
C ILE A 170 -5.17 9.31 17.75
N ALA A 171 -5.12 8.73 16.56
CA ALA A 171 -5.60 7.37 16.30
C ALA A 171 -4.41 6.46 15.97
N VAL A 172 -4.39 5.27 16.58
CA VAL A 172 -3.31 4.29 16.39
C VAL A 172 -3.84 3.11 15.59
N PHE A 173 -3.08 2.68 14.59
CA PHE A 173 -3.42 1.58 13.70
C PHE A 173 -2.30 0.57 13.64
N SER A 174 -2.62 -0.71 13.75
CA SER A 174 -1.67 -1.81 13.58
C SER A 174 -2.40 -3.08 13.15
N ASP A 175 -1.65 -4.01 12.60
CA ASP A 175 -2.04 -5.41 12.41
C ASP A 175 -1.80 -6.28 13.67
N ASP A 176 -1.48 -5.66 14.80
CA ASP A 176 -1.27 -6.26 16.12
C ASP A 176 -2.02 -5.42 17.17
N GLN A 177 -3.18 -5.89 17.65
CA GLN A 177 -4.02 -5.15 18.59
C GLN A 177 -3.33 -4.91 19.93
N MET A 178 -2.52 -5.84 20.41
CA MET A 178 -1.82 -5.68 21.68
C MET A 178 -0.87 -4.48 21.66
N ILE A 179 -0.19 -4.23 20.52
CA ILE A 179 0.68 -3.05 20.42
C ILE A 179 -0.12 -1.75 20.32
N VAL A 180 -1.32 -1.79 19.72
CA VAL A 180 -2.23 -0.63 19.71
C VAL A 180 -2.57 -0.25 21.14
N ASP A 181 -3.07 -1.19 21.94
CA ASP A 181 -3.51 -0.96 23.31
C ASP A 181 -2.37 -0.42 24.20
N LEU A 182 -1.17 -1.00 24.07
CA LEU A 182 0.03 -0.57 24.82
C LEU A 182 0.46 0.86 24.40
N PHE A 183 0.40 1.15 23.10
CA PHE A 183 0.83 2.45 22.59
C PHE A 183 -0.17 3.55 22.97
N GLU A 184 -1.47 3.27 22.89
CA GLU A 184 -2.53 4.20 23.32
C GLU A 184 -2.46 4.50 24.82
N GLN A 185 -2.25 3.49 25.68
CA GLN A 185 -2.04 3.69 27.12
C GLN A 185 -0.84 4.61 27.38
N ARG A 186 0.26 4.42 26.67
CA ARG A 186 1.45 5.26 26.78
C ARG A 186 1.20 6.70 26.36
N LEU A 187 0.50 6.92 25.24
CA LEU A 187 0.14 8.25 24.76
C LEU A 187 -0.80 8.95 25.73
N SER A 188 -1.80 8.23 26.25
CA SER A 188 -2.74 8.76 27.25
C SER A 188 -2.03 9.13 28.55
N ALA A 189 -1.08 8.33 29.01
CA ALA A 189 -0.24 8.63 30.18
C ALA A 189 0.62 9.88 29.97
N ALA A 190 0.99 10.19 28.73
CA ALA A 190 1.67 11.42 28.34
C ALA A 190 0.72 12.63 28.18
N GLY A 191 -0.57 12.48 28.47
CA GLY A 191 -1.58 13.55 28.40
C GLY A 191 -2.13 13.80 26.99
N LEU A 192 -1.90 12.90 26.04
CA LEU A 192 -2.40 13.01 24.68
C LEU A 192 -3.83 12.47 24.56
N THR A 193 -4.66 13.10 23.74
CA THR A 193 -6.04 12.66 23.52
C THR A 193 -6.07 11.55 22.48
N ILE A 194 -6.60 10.38 22.86
CA ILE A 194 -6.77 9.25 21.96
C ILE A 194 -8.15 9.31 21.31
N HIS A 195 -8.18 9.14 19.98
CA HIS A 195 -9.39 8.92 19.23
C HIS A 195 -9.67 7.41 19.15
N ASN A 196 -10.61 6.96 19.95
CA ASN A 196 -11.04 5.57 19.90
C ASN A 196 -11.89 5.32 18.64
N ASN A 197 -11.41 4.50 17.75
CA ASN A 197 -12.18 4.00 16.60
C ASN A 197 -13.27 2.97 17.03
N ALA A 198 -13.63 2.94 18.33
CA ALA A 198 -14.45 1.90 18.95
C ALA A 198 -15.92 1.85 18.47
N ASP A 199 -16.40 2.82 17.68
CA ASP A 199 -17.76 2.79 17.11
C ASP A 199 -17.91 1.84 15.91
N SER A 200 -16.83 1.21 15.45
CA SER A 200 -16.88 0.15 14.47
C SER A 200 -16.55 -1.18 15.14
N VAL A 201 -17.56 -2.01 15.34
CA VAL A 201 -17.38 -3.44 15.64
C VAL A 201 -16.39 -4.02 14.62
N ALA A 202 -15.16 -4.30 15.07
CA ALA A 202 -14.00 -4.69 14.28
C ALA A 202 -13.62 -3.63 13.22
N SER A 203 -12.66 -2.75 13.55
CA SER A 203 -11.95 -1.90 12.59
C SER A 203 -11.51 -2.77 11.40
N SER A 204 -12.11 -2.53 10.24
CA SER A 204 -11.70 -3.26 9.04
C SER A 204 -10.50 -2.52 8.44
N ALA A 205 -9.54 -3.25 7.87
CA ALA A 205 -8.41 -2.63 7.17
C ALA A 205 -8.85 -1.58 6.12
N PHE A 206 -10.08 -1.68 5.64
CA PHE A 206 -10.70 -0.69 4.76
C PHE A 206 -10.96 0.63 5.50
N ASN A 207 -11.58 0.58 6.68
CA ASN A 207 -11.83 1.78 7.48
C ASN A 207 -10.52 2.40 7.96
N ASP A 208 -9.54 1.60 8.40
CA ASP A 208 -8.23 2.08 8.82
C ASP A 208 -7.52 2.84 7.69
N PHE A 209 -7.57 2.29 6.47
CA PHE A 209 -6.99 2.92 5.29
C PHE A 209 -7.54 4.32 5.05
N PHE A 210 -8.87 4.45 5.04
CA PHE A 210 -9.52 5.74 4.78
C PHE A 210 -9.46 6.67 5.98
N THR A 211 -9.39 6.17 7.21
CA THR A 211 -9.13 6.99 8.38
C THR A 211 -7.74 7.63 8.31
N ILE A 212 -6.72 6.85 7.97
CA ILE A 212 -5.36 7.37 7.72
C ILE A 212 -5.36 8.38 6.57
N ALA A 213 -6.08 8.08 5.47
CA ALA A 213 -6.19 8.96 4.31
C ALA A 213 -6.95 10.28 4.59
N ASN A 214 -7.71 10.36 5.67
CA ASN A 214 -8.41 11.57 6.12
C ASN A 214 -7.67 12.31 7.24
N ALA A 215 -6.55 11.77 7.74
CA ALA A 215 -5.78 12.42 8.80
C ALA A 215 -4.99 13.63 8.28
N GLN A 216 -4.85 14.64 9.10
CA GLN A 216 -4.04 15.81 8.77
C GLN A 216 -2.55 15.57 9.00
N ARG A 217 -2.21 14.67 9.92
CA ARG A 217 -0.84 14.23 10.17
C ARG A 217 -0.78 12.73 10.18
N VAL A 218 0.27 12.17 9.58
CA VAL A 218 0.46 10.71 9.56
C VAL A 218 1.87 10.36 9.96
N ILE A 219 2.04 9.63 11.06
CA ILE A 219 3.29 8.98 11.40
C ILE A 219 3.25 7.58 10.78
N MET A 220 4.01 7.41 9.71
CA MET A 220 3.97 6.22 8.87
C MET A 220 4.85 5.10 9.42
N SER A 221 4.41 3.86 9.28
CA SER A 221 5.37 2.75 9.20
C SER A 221 5.91 2.61 7.77
N ASN A 222 6.88 1.73 7.59
CA ASN A 222 7.43 1.33 6.29
C ASN A 222 6.50 0.37 5.51
N SER A 223 5.20 0.61 5.56
CA SER A 223 4.16 -0.23 4.96
C SER A 223 3.60 0.39 3.67
N THR A 224 3.46 -0.42 2.63
CA THR A 224 2.80 -0.03 1.38
C THR A 224 1.33 0.34 1.58
N PHE A 225 0.68 -0.20 2.59
CA PHE A 225 -0.68 0.17 3.01
C PHE A 225 -0.73 1.64 3.42
N CYS A 226 0.13 2.04 4.35
CA CYS A 226 0.22 3.41 4.83
C CYS A 226 0.71 4.36 3.72
N TRP A 227 1.63 3.90 2.86
CA TRP A 227 2.12 4.66 1.71
C TRP A 227 0.98 5.14 0.80
N TRP A 228 0.08 4.23 0.41
CA TRP A 228 -1.06 4.58 -0.44
C TRP A 228 -2.07 5.48 0.27
N ALA A 229 -2.32 5.23 1.57
CA ALA A 229 -3.22 6.08 2.36
C ALA A 229 -2.70 7.53 2.45
N VAL A 230 -1.38 7.72 2.67
CA VAL A 230 -0.75 9.05 2.70
C VAL A 230 -0.78 9.71 1.32
N LYS A 231 -0.50 8.97 0.25
CA LYS A 231 -0.61 9.51 -1.11
C LYS A 231 -2.03 9.98 -1.42
N LEU A 232 -3.03 9.24 -0.98
CA LEU A 232 -4.44 9.65 -1.11
C LEU A 232 -4.74 10.90 -0.27
N ALA A 233 -4.27 10.96 0.97
CA ALA A 233 -4.43 12.14 1.82
C ALA A 233 -3.85 13.40 1.16
N GLN A 234 -2.61 13.32 0.70
CA GLN A 234 -1.90 14.45 0.07
C GLN A 234 -2.46 14.84 -1.30
N SER A 235 -3.07 13.91 -2.05
CA SER A 235 -3.71 14.25 -3.33
C SER A 235 -4.96 15.12 -3.16
N SER A 236 -5.63 15.02 -2.00
CA SER A 236 -6.84 15.78 -1.70
C SER A 236 -6.58 17.01 -0.84
N ASN A 237 -5.49 17.00 -0.06
CA ASN A 237 -5.08 18.14 0.79
C ASN A 237 -3.55 18.20 0.85
N SER A 238 -2.97 19.18 0.19
CA SER A 238 -1.51 19.42 0.16
C SER A 238 -0.91 19.81 1.51
N GLU A 239 -1.73 20.18 2.51
CA GLU A 239 -1.29 20.53 3.87
C GLU A 239 -1.07 19.31 4.76
N VAL A 240 -1.38 18.10 4.28
CA VAL A 240 -1.15 16.88 5.05
C VAL A 240 0.33 16.65 5.27
N VAL A 241 0.72 16.53 6.53
CA VAL A 241 2.10 16.29 6.95
C VAL A 241 2.32 14.80 7.19
N ALA A 242 3.31 14.23 6.54
CA ALA A 242 3.67 12.83 6.70
C ALA A 242 5.09 12.70 7.28
N TYR A 243 5.23 11.89 8.33
CA TYR A 243 6.50 11.51 8.94
C TYR A 243 6.83 10.08 8.52
N CYS A 244 8.00 9.87 7.96
CA CYS A 244 8.45 8.58 7.47
C CYS A 244 9.79 8.16 8.09
N PRO A 245 10.12 6.86 8.09
CA PRO A 245 11.42 6.42 8.51
C PRO A 245 12.49 6.91 7.52
N SER A 246 13.69 7.16 8.02
CA SER A 246 14.83 7.58 7.21
C SER A 246 15.29 6.52 6.20
N THR A 247 14.98 5.25 6.48
CA THR A 247 15.20 4.11 5.58
C THR A 247 13.92 3.28 5.53
N TRP A 248 13.42 2.97 4.32
CA TRP A 248 12.14 2.25 4.17
C TRP A 248 12.24 0.79 4.63
N LEU A 249 13.17 0.03 4.06
CA LEU A 249 13.53 -1.32 4.50
C LEU A 249 15.06 -1.41 4.61
N PRO A 250 15.62 -2.44 5.23
CA PRO A 250 17.08 -2.63 5.29
C PRO A 250 17.79 -2.59 3.93
N ASP A 251 17.10 -3.00 2.84
CA ASP A 251 17.59 -2.77 1.48
C ASP A 251 17.35 -1.30 1.08
N GLN A 252 18.43 -0.54 0.92
CA GLN A 252 18.39 0.88 0.52
C GLN A 252 17.66 1.14 -0.81
N LYS A 253 17.55 0.13 -1.69
CA LYS A 253 16.76 0.24 -2.94
C LYS A 253 15.29 0.55 -2.66
N SER A 254 14.78 0.16 -1.50
CA SER A 254 13.42 0.46 -1.05
C SER A 254 13.15 1.94 -0.79
N ASN A 255 14.21 2.74 -0.62
CA ASN A 255 14.10 4.19 -0.37
C ASN A 255 13.49 4.96 -1.55
N VAL A 256 13.34 4.35 -2.72
CA VAL A 256 12.56 4.90 -3.84
C VAL A 256 11.07 5.13 -3.50
N LEU A 257 10.59 4.54 -2.41
CA LEU A 257 9.25 4.77 -1.88
C LEU A 257 9.14 6.00 -0.97
N ILE A 258 10.27 6.53 -0.49
CA ILE A 258 10.28 7.72 0.37
C ILE A 258 10.09 8.95 -0.52
N ASP A 259 8.97 9.65 -0.32
CA ASP A 259 8.71 10.90 -1.02
C ASP A 259 9.57 12.04 -0.44
N SER A 260 10.04 12.94 -1.30
CA SER A 260 10.85 14.09 -0.90
C SER A 260 10.09 15.13 -0.05
N THR A 261 8.76 15.10 -0.08
CA THR A 261 7.91 15.98 0.73
C THR A 261 7.67 15.46 2.15
N TRP A 262 8.07 14.22 2.45
CA TRP A 262 7.89 13.63 3.77
C TRP A 262 9.03 13.96 4.72
N ILE A 263 8.67 14.17 5.99
CA ILE A 263 9.62 14.47 7.07
C ILE A 263 10.22 13.17 7.59
N LYS A 264 11.54 13.07 7.53
CA LYS A 264 12.26 11.89 8.08
C LYS A 264 12.45 12.04 9.57
N ALA A 265 12.05 11.01 10.33
CA ALA A 265 12.17 10.95 11.77
C ALA A 265 13.24 9.91 12.24
#